data_74471b5cb43fa98181bc9353813153b3
#
_entry.id   74471b5cb43fa98181bc9353813153b3
#
_cell.length_a   1.000
_cell.length_b   1.000
_cell.length_c   1.000
_cell.angle_alpha   90.00
_cell.angle_beta   90.00
_cell.angle_gamma   90.00
#
_symmetry.space_group_name_H-M   'P 1'
#
loop_
_entity.id
_entity.type
_entity.pdbx_description
1 polymer ?
#
loop_
_entity_poly.entity_id
_entity_poly.type
_entity_poly.pdbx_seq_one_letter_code
_entity_poly.pdbx_strand_id
1 'polypeptide(L)'
;MVYYRELNLVVLWNIIKKEKVMKKRIFLTMLLLGGLLMIGLTGCGENKNSREWIENKVSEVSRVYPTEDLFDLFKQFPEGFEIEQVYYKKKSDGPDNYITEIKLKGDATSNTITGTLSKIPAKDDAPKSDEVVVSVQYVDNKFIFSDEETAKKIWKFDGFLFQKLDIDKVFLSKLSLKNKHFNGNNGSFDIDYIIKNTTINQYFNKQQQAETVLGFGSSLRLDDFYYYSITVDFNDGYYFKERVSN
;
A
#
# COMPACT_ATOMS: atom_id res chain seq x y z
N MET A 1 -19.23 85.98 -23.35
CA MET A 1 -18.08 85.13 -23.76
C MET A 1 -17.41 84.36 -22.66
N VAL A 2 -17.74 84.60 -21.40
CA VAL A 2 -17.12 83.88 -20.20
C VAL A 2 -17.78 82.54 -19.95
N TYR A 3 -19.06 82.36 -20.19
CA TYR A 3 -19.83 81.12 -19.86
C TYR A 3 -19.43 79.86 -20.64
N TYR A 4 -18.93 80.01 -21.89
CA TYR A 4 -18.48 78.88 -22.72
C TYR A 4 -17.13 78.29 -22.29
N ARG A 5 -16.32 79.09 -21.62
CA ARG A 5 -14.98 78.66 -21.18
C ARG A 5 -15.02 77.77 -19.91
N GLU A 6 -15.95 78.05 -19.02
CA GLU A 6 -16.11 77.22 -17.78
C GLU A 6 -16.75 75.87 -18.05
N LEU A 7 -17.70 75.83 -19.03
CA LEU A 7 -18.33 74.56 -19.40
C LEU A 7 -17.34 73.53 -19.99
N ASN A 8 -16.38 73.97 -20.76
CA ASN A 8 -15.32 73.16 -21.35
C ASN A 8 -14.34 72.62 -20.28
N LEU A 9 -14.04 73.36 -19.24
CA LEU A 9 -13.12 72.95 -18.17
C LEU A 9 -13.74 71.89 -17.29
N VAL A 10 -15.02 71.95 -16.97
CA VAL A 10 -15.75 70.96 -16.19
C VAL A 10 -15.88 69.67 -16.98
N VAL A 11 -16.16 69.71 -18.27
CA VAL A 11 -16.22 68.52 -19.13
C VAL A 11 -14.85 67.86 -19.23
N LEU A 12 -13.78 68.62 -19.44
CA LEU A 12 -12.41 68.13 -19.50
C LEU A 12 -12.00 67.48 -18.15
N TRP A 13 -12.33 68.07 -17.02
CA TRP A 13 -12.01 67.60 -15.72
C TRP A 13 -12.73 66.27 -15.43
N ASN A 14 -14.01 66.14 -15.84
CA ASN A 14 -14.77 64.88 -15.69
C ASN A 14 -14.22 63.76 -16.58
N ILE A 15 -13.75 64.04 -17.77
CA ILE A 15 -13.11 63.09 -18.69
C ILE A 15 -11.79 62.57 -18.08
N ILE A 16 -10.93 63.46 -17.57
CA ILE A 16 -9.66 63.09 -16.93
C ILE A 16 -9.90 62.26 -15.66
N LYS A 17 -10.92 62.61 -14.88
CA LYS A 17 -11.30 61.85 -13.67
C LYS A 17 -11.80 60.43 -14.01
N LYS A 18 -12.59 60.33 -15.07
CA LYS A 18 -13.12 59.04 -15.57
C LYS A 18 -12.00 58.15 -16.12
N GLU A 19 -11.03 58.72 -16.80
CA GLU A 19 -9.86 57.99 -17.33
C GLU A 19 -8.94 57.46 -16.21
N LYS A 20 -8.68 58.28 -15.15
CA LYS A 20 -7.92 57.85 -13.97
C LYS A 20 -8.59 56.71 -13.22
N VAL A 21 -9.91 56.75 -13.07
CA VAL A 21 -10.69 55.69 -12.40
C VAL A 21 -10.66 54.42 -13.24
N MET A 22 -10.76 54.51 -14.54
CA MET A 22 -10.72 53.39 -15.47
C MET A 22 -9.33 52.72 -15.48
N LYS A 23 -8.24 53.50 -15.54
CA LYS A 23 -6.86 52.99 -15.44
C LYS A 23 -6.62 52.25 -14.08
N LYS A 24 -7.15 52.81 -12.98
CA LYS A 24 -7.05 52.19 -11.66
C LYS A 24 -7.84 50.85 -11.56
N ARG A 25 -9.01 50.77 -12.18
CA ARG A 25 -9.80 49.52 -12.26
C ARG A 25 -9.12 48.46 -13.12
N ILE A 26 -8.57 48.83 -14.27
CA ILE A 26 -7.83 47.91 -15.16
C ILE A 26 -6.59 47.39 -14.46
N PHE A 27 -5.85 48.25 -13.75
CA PHE A 27 -4.67 47.83 -12.97
C PHE A 27 -5.05 46.86 -11.83
N LEU A 28 -6.16 47.13 -11.12
CA LEU A 28 -6.64 46.25 -10.04
C LEU A 28 -7.10 44.87 -10.58
N THR A 29 -7.74 44.88 -11.76
CA THR A 29 -8.19 43.63 -12.42
C THR A 29 -7.00 42.83 -12.94
N MET A 30 -5.96 43.48 -13.47
CA MET A 30 -4.71 42.80 -13.86
C MET A 30 -3.96 42.23 -12.67
N LEU A 31 -3.96 42.90 -11.52
CA LEU A 31 -3.34 42.42 -10.28
C LEU A 31 -4.08 41.22 -9.70
N LEU A 32 -5.42 41.20 -9.76
CA LEU A 32 -6.26 40.10 -9.37
C LEU A 32 -6.10 38.88 -10.30
N LEU A 33 -6.07 39.10 -11.61
CA LEU A 33 -5.83 38.03 -12.61
C LEU A 33 -4.40 37.50 -12.54
N GLY A 34 -3.40 38.36 -12.33
CA GLY A 34 -2.01 37.93 -12.13
C GLY A 34 -1.82 37.13 -10.83
N GLY A 35 -2.50 37.52 -9.74
CA GLY A 35 -2.49 36.76 -8.47
C GLY A 35 -3.14 35.39 -8.60
N LEU A 36 -4.24 35.25 -9.32
CA LEU A 36 -4.90 33.97 -9.59
C LEU A 36 -4.06 33.05 -10.50
N LEU A 37 -3.33 33.61 -11.47
CA LEU A 37 -2.41 32.86 -12.33
C LEU A 37 -1.17 32.34 -11.55
N MET A 38 -0.69 33.11 -10.56
CA MET A 38 0.44 32.68 -9.72
C MET A 38 0.05 31.53 -8.76
N ILE A 39 -1.19 31.46 -8.29
CA ILE A 39 -1.69 30.35 -7.45
C ILE A 39 -1.85 29.06 -8.28
N GLY A 40 -2.16 29.18 -9.58
CA GLY A 40 -2.28 28.03 -10.49
C GLY A 40 -0.93 27.48 -11.01
N LEU A 41 0.18 28.22 -10.85
CA LEU A 41 1.52 27.81 -11.31
C LEU A 41 2.41 27.24 -10.20
N THR A 42 2.01 27.31 -8.93
CA THR A 42 2.59 26.44 -7.92
C THR A 42 1.98 25.04 -8.08
N GLY A 43 2.31 24.37 -9.16
CA GLY A 43 2.22 22.94 -9.28
C GLY A 43 3.13 22.36 -8.21
N CYS A 44 2.65 22.28 -6.96
CA CYS A 44 3.20 21.42 -5.93
C CYS A 44 3.02 20.00 -6.48
N GLY A 45 4.00 19.52 -7.22
CA GLY A 45 4.09 18.12 -7.57
C GLY A 45 3.87 17.35 -6.27
N GLU A 46 2.87 16.48 -6.25
CA GLU A 46 2.52 15.69 -5.07
C GLU A 46 3.78 15.01 -4.52
N ASN A 47 4.13 15.27 -3.27
CA ASN A 47 5.32 14.66 -2.65
C ASN A 47 5.03 13.18 -2.37
N LYS A 48 5.27 12.34 -3.36
CA LYS A 48 5.05 10.89 -3.29
C LYS A 48 5.88 10.20 -2.21
N ASN A 49 6.94 10.85 -1.70
CA ASN A 49 7.69 10.36 -0.54
C ASN A 49 7.20 10.95 0.79
N SER A 50 6.01 11.57 0.85
CA SER A 50 5.39 11.96 2.11
C SER A 50 4.73 10.77 2.80
N ARG A 51 4.69 10.79 4.14
CA ARG A 51 3.98 9.79 4.94
C ARG A 51 2.51 9.70 4.52
N GLU A 52 1.86 10.84 4.42
CA GLU A 52 0.45 10.93 4.07
C GLU A 52 0.15 10.31 2.71
N TRP A 53 0.98 10.58 1.69
CA TRP A 53 0.78 10.03 0.37
C TRP A 53 0.92 8.51 0.37
N ILE A 54 1.98 7.98 1.00
CA ILE A 54 2.22 6.53 1.06
C ILE A 54 1.13 5.86 1.88
N GLU A 55 0.73 6.41 3.04
CA GLU A 55 -0.37 5.87 3.85
C GLU A 55 -1.70 5.84 3.10
N ASN A 56 -1.99 6.86 2.29
CA ASN A 56 -3.18 6.85 1.44
C ASN A 56 -3.15 5.70 0.43
N LYS A 57 -2.00 5.39 -0.15
CA LYS A 57 -1.84 4.27 -1.08
C LYS A 57 -1.92 2.92 -0.36
N VAL A 58 -1.17 2.73 0.73
CA VAL A 58 -1.20 1.44 1.46
C VAL A 58 -2.50 1.19 2.21
N SER A 59 -3.34 2.20 2.44
CA SER A 59 -4.66 2.00 3.05
C SER A 59 -5.60 1.13 2.20
N GLU A 60 -5.30 0.94 0.91
CA GLU A 60 -6.01 -0.01 0.03
C GLU A 60 -5.91 -1.47 0.52
N VAL A 61 -4.98 -1.81 1.41
CA VAL A 61 -4.93 -3.14 2.06
C VAL A 61 -6.21 -3.45 2.83
N SER A 62 -6.98 -2.44 3.26
CA SER A 62 -8.28 -2.60 3.90
C SER A 62 -9.31 -3.35 3.04
N ARG A 63 -9.10 -3.46 1.72
CA ARG A 63 -9.93 -4.28 0.82
C ARG A 63 -9.80 -5.78 1.11
N VAL A 64 -8.71 -6.18 1.76
CA VAL A 64 -8.36 -7.57 2.07
C VAL A 64 -8.29 -7.81 3.57
N TYR A 65 -7.86 -6.82 4.36
CA TYR A 65 -7.65 -6.93 5.80
C TYR A 65 -8.79 -6.27 6.59
N PRO A 66 -9.71 -7.02 7.27
CA PRO A 66 -9.73 -8.49 7.35
C PRO A 66 -10.59 -9.15 6.25
N THR A 67 -10.21 -10.37 5.88
CA THR A 67 -11.05 -11.29 5.09
C THR A 67 -11.01 -12.66 5.77
N GLU A 68 -12.05 -13.04 6.51
CA GLU A 68 -12.08 -14.28 7.29
C GLU A 68 -12.16 -15.52 6.39
N ASP A 69 -13.04 -15.49 5.39
CA ASP A 69 -13.20 -16.57 4.41
C ASP A 69 -12.51 -16.19 3.09
N LEU A 70 -11.61 -17.02 2.60
CA LEU A 70 -10.90 -16.76 1.35
C LEU A 70 -11.83 -16.63 0.13
N PHE A 71 -13.00 -17.27 0.14
CA PHE A 71 -13.99 -17.10 -0.92
C PHE A 71 -14.56 -15.68 -0.99
N ASP A 72 -14.51 -14.92 0.08
CA ASP A 72 -14.91 -13.51 0.07
C ASP A 72 -13.99 -12.63 -0.75
N LEU A 73 -12.76 -13.07 -1.04
CA LEU A 73 -11.86 -12.38 -1.95
C LEU A 73 -12.41 -12.30 -3.38
N PHE A 74 -13.25 -13.24 -3.83
CA PHE A 74 -13.91 -13.15 -5.14
C PHE A 74 -14.88 -11.95 -5.23
N LYS A 75 -15.38 -11.44 -4.10
CA LYS A 75 -16.19 -10.20 -4.08
C LYS A 75 -15.35 -8.97 -4.42
N GLN A 76 -14.06 -8.99 -4.05
CA GLN A 76 -13.10 -7.93 -4.34
C GLN A 76 -12.43 -8.11 -5.69
N PHE A 77 -12.20 -9.36 -6.09
CA PHE A 77 -11.46 -9.78 -7.28
C PHE A 77 -12.28 -10.78 -8.09
N PRO A 78 -13.30 -10.32 -8.83
CA PRO A 78 -14.26 -11.20 -9.50
C PRO A 78 -13.66 -12.04 -10.64
N GLU A 79 -12.46 -11.69 -11.12
CA GLU A 79 -11.75 -12.45 -12.17
C GLU A 79 -10.74 -13.44 -11.57
N GLY A 80 -10.52 -13.40 -10.27
CA GLY A 80 -9.60 -14.26 -9.54
C GLY A 80 -8.51 -13.48 -8.80
N PHE A 81 -7.71 -14.20 -8.03
CA PHE A 81 -6.65 -13.62 -7.19
C PHE A 81 -5.54 -14.63 -6.94
N GLU A 82 -4.41 -14.12 -6.48
CA GLU A 82 -3.30 -14.91 -5.96
C GLU A 82 -3.00 -14.50 -4.52
N ILE A 83 -2.72 -15.48 -3.67
CA ILE A 83 -2.22 -15.31 -2.30
C ILE A 83 -0.85 -15.94 -2.24
N GLU A 84 0.12 -15.22 -1.70
CA GLU A 84 1.46 -15.71 -1.41
C GLU A 84 1.83 -15.37 0.02
N GLN A 85 2.27 -16.36 0.77
CA GLN A 85 2.86 -16.14 2.08
C GLN A 85 4.20 -16.85 2.16
N VAL A 86 5.23 -16.10 2.53
CA VAL A 86 6.63 -16.55 2.59
C VAL A 86 7.16 -16.36 4.01
N TYR A 87 7.81 -17.37 4.51
CA TYR A 87 8.48 -17.35 5.81
C TYR A 87 9.84 -18.01 5.74
N TYR A 88 10.88 -17.30 6.14
CA TYR A 88 12.25 -17.81 6.14
C TYR A 88 13.12 -17.17 7.20
N LYS A 89 14.24 -17.83 7.53
CA LYS A 89 15.27 -17.27 8.40
C LYS A 89 16.25 -16.44 7.61
N LYS A 90 16.39 -15.16 7.97
CA LYS A 90 17.44 -14.29 7.41
C LYS A 90 18.80 -14.78 7.85
N LYS A 91 19.80 -14.82 6.95
CA LYS A 91 21.18 -15.12 7.26
C LYS A 91 21.38 -16.42 8.05
N SER A 92 21.11 -17.54 7.43
CA SER A 92 21.56 -18.83 7.90
C SER A 92 22.56 -19.38 6.88
N ASP A 93 23.82 -19.42 7.24
CA ASP A 93 24.87 -20.05 6.42
C ASP A 93 24.88 -21.57 6.58
N GLY A 94 23.92 -22.11 7.34
CA GLY A 94 23.78 -23.53 7.62
C GLY A 94 22.94 -24.30 6.60
N PRO A 95 23.00 -25.64 6.64
CA PRO A 95 22.22 -26.52 5.77
C PRO A 95 20.69 -26.41 6.00
N ASP A 96 20.27 -25.81 7.10
CA ASP A 96 18.83 -25.66 7.48
C ASP A 96 18.19 -24.36 6.98
N ASN A 97 18.76 -23.72 5.98
CA ASN A 97 18.21 -22.49 5.44
C ASN A 97 17.17 -22.78 4.35
N TYR A 98 15.91 -22.78 4.74
CA TYR A 98 14.77 -23.02 3.86
C TYR A 98 13.82 -21.83 3.82
N ILE A 99 13.21 -21.65 2.66
CA ILE A 99 12.07 -20.78 2.46
C ILE A 99 10.81 -21.66 2.52
N THR A 100 9.90 -21.36 3.43
CA THR A 100 8.56 -21.94 3.42
C THR A 100 7.63 -20.98 2.71
N GLU A 101 6.91 -21.47 1.71
CA GLU A 101 6.02 -20.67 0.89
C GLU A 101 4.69 -21.39 0.69
N ILE A 102 3.58 -20.69 0.87
CA ILE A 102 2.28 -21.13 0.39
C ILE A 102 1.81 -20.18 -0.69
N LYS A 103 1.43 -20.73 -1.83
CA LYS A 103 0.81 -20.00 -2.95
C LYS A 103 -0.56 -20.59 -3.22
N LEU A 104 -1.58 -19.74 -3.22
CA LEU A 104 -2.92 -20.11 -3.63
C LEU A 104 -3.37 -19.23 -4.80
N LYS A 105 -4.18 -19.83 -5.67
CA LYS A 105 -4.86 -19.14 -6.75
C LYS A 105 -6.36 -19.34 -6.59
N GLY A 106 -7.09 -18.25 -6.55
CA GLY A 106 -8.54 -18.22 -6.71
C GLY A 106 -8.88 -18.15 -8.19
N ASP A 107 -9.53 -19.19 -8.70
CA ASP A 107 -10.03 -19.24 -10.08
C ASP A 107 -11.53 -18.98 -10.08
N ALA A 108 -11.93 -17.83 -10.61
CA ALA A 108 -13.34 -17.41 -10.65
C ALA A 108 -14.18 -18.26 -11.62
N THR A 109 -13.56 -18.84 -12.64
CA THR A 109 -14.28 -19.67 -13.63
C THR A 109 -14.76 -20.97 -13.01
N SER A 110 -13.90 -21.62 -12.24
CA SER A 110 -14.22 -22.87 -11.54
C SER A 110 -14.74 -22.63 -10.11
N ASN A 111 -14.68 -21.40 -9.60
CA ASN A 111 -14.96 -21.05 -8.22
C ASN A 111 -14.19 -21.94 -7.24
N THR A 112 -12.90 -22.09 -7.47
CA THR A 112 -12.01 -22.90 -6.66
C THR A 112 -10.82 -22.10 -6.15
N ILE A 113 -10.28 -22.50 -5.00
CA ILE A 113 -9.03 -21.96 -4.44
C ILE A 113 -8.08 -23.13 -4.24
N THR A 114 -7.01 -23.14 -5.02
CA THR A 114 -6.03 -24.24 -5.02
C THR A 114 -4.61 -23.70 -5.10
N GLY A 115 -3.64 -24.52 -4.75
CA GLY A 115 -2.24 -24.12 -4.85
C GLY A 115 -1.28 -25.13 -4.27
N THR A 116 -0.17 -24.60 -3.75
CA THR A 116 0.92 -25.42 -3.21
C THR A 116 1.47 -24.82 -1.92
N LEU A 117 1.87 -25.69 -1.03
CA LEU A 117 2.72 -25.40 0.12
C LEU A 117 4.08 -26.03 -0.15
N SER A 118 5.15 -25.23 -0.12
CA SER A 118 6.49 -25.72 -0.41
C SER A 118 7.49 -25.32 0.68
N LYS A 119 8.50 -26.16 0.85
CA LYS A 119 9.71 -25.89 1.61
C LYS A 119 10.89 -26.03 0.65
N ILE A 120 11.53 -24.92 0.34
CA ILE A 120 12.55 -24.81 -0.72
C ILE A 120 13.88 -24.42 -0.07
N PRO A 121 15.01 -25.08 -0.42
CA PRO A 121 16.32 -24.62 0.02
C PRO A 121 16.57 -23.16 -0.40
N ALA A 122 17.11 -22.35 0.51
CA ALA A 122 17.38 -20.94 0.22
C ALA A 122 18.68 -20.71 -0.60
N LYS A 123 19.38 -21.77 -0.96
CA LYS A 123 20.59 -21.74 -1.79
C LYS A 123 20.28 -22.15 -3.22
N ASP A 124 20.74 -21.36 -4.20
CA ASP A 124 20.51 -21.61 -5.63
C ASP A 124 21.16 -22.91 -6.13
N ASP A 125 22.20 -23.41 -5.44
CA ASP A 125 22.95 -24.63 -5.78
C ASP A 125 22.49 -25.88 -5.03
N ALA A 126 21.43 -25.74 -4.21
CA ALA A 126 20.90 -26.90 -3.47
C ALA A 126 20.23 -27.91 -4.41
N PRO A 127 20.34 -29.21 -4.13
CA PRO A 127 19.65 -30.22 -4.92
C PRO A 127 18.13 -30.01 -4.89
N LYS A 128 17.47 -30.10 -6.05
CA LYS A 128 15.99 -30.05 -6.12
C LYS A 128 15.32 -31.17 -5.34
N SER A 129 16.05 -32.25 -5.04
CA SER A 129 15.58 -33.36 -4.17
C SER A 129 15.26 -32.92 -2.75
N ASP A 130 15.77 -31.76 -2.32
CA ASP A 130 15.54 -31.22 -0.97
C ASP A 130 14.28 -30.34 -0.90
N GLU A 131 13.63 -30.11 -2.05
CA GLU A 131 12.36 -29.39 -2.14
C GLU A 131 11.20 -30.32 -1.72
N VAL A 132 10.36 -29.82 -0.83
CA VAL A 132 9.10 -30.48 -0.43
C VAL A 132 7.96 -29.66 -0.98
N VAL A 133 7.05 -30.29 -1.73
CA VAL A 133 5.85 -29.65 -2.30
C VAL A 133 4.62 -30.47 -1.94
N VAL A 134 3.62 -29.80 -1.37
CA VAL A 134 2.33 -30.37 -0.98
C VAL A 134 1.23 -29.57 -1.69
N SER A 135 0.32 -30.24 -2.39
CA SER A 135 -0.84 -29.58 -2.99
C SER A 135 -1.83 -29.14 -1.92
N VAL A 136 -2.46 -27.99 -2.14
CA VAL A 136 -3.41 -27.37 -1.20
C VAL A 136 -4.71 -27.06 -1.93
N GLN A 137 -5.82 -27.33 -1.27
CA GLN A 137 -7.15 -26.85 -1.63
C GLN A 137 -7.78 -26.16 -0.43
N TYR A 138 -8.56 -25.10 -0.69
CA TYR A 138 -9.36 -24.45 0.34
C TYR A 138 -10.83 -24.74 0.09
N VAL A 139 -11.45 -25.45 1.03
CA VAL A 139 -12.84 -25.94 0.93
C VAL A 139 -13.49 -25.82 2.31
N ASP A 140 -14.72 -25.30 2.37
CA ASP A 140 -15.50 -25.16 3.61
C ASP A 140 -14.70 -24.50 4.76
N ASN A 141 -14.04 -23.39 4.43
CA ASN A 141 -13.20 -22.60 5.35
C ASN A 141 -12.01 -23.39 5.95
N LYS A 142 -11.53 -24.40 5.24
CA LYS A 142 -10.41 -25.24 5.70
C LYS A 142 -9.39 -25.46 4.58
N PHE A 143 -8.14 -25.53 4.98
CA PHE A 143 -7.06 -26.02 4.12
C PHE A 143 -7.05 -27.54 4.13
N ILE A 144 -7.07 -28.13 2.95
CA ILE A 144 -6.94 -29.57 2.72
C ILE A 144 -5.63 -29.78 1.97
N PHE A 145 -4.71 -30.51 2.60
CA PHE A 145 -3.40 -30.80 2.05
C PHE A 145 -3.36 -32.22 1.49
N SER A 146 -2.68 -32.42 0.37
CA SER A 146 -2.46 -33.76 -0.20
C SER A 146 -1.61 -34.66 0.71
N ASP A 147 -0.82 -34.07 1.60
CA ASP A 147 -0.06 -34.72 2.66
C ASP A 147 -0.15 -33.88 3.93
N GLU A 148 -1.11 -34.21 4.78
CA GLU A 148 -1.37 -33.50 6.04
C GLU A 148 -0.22 -33.57 7.03
N GLU A 149 0.49 -34.71 7.07
CA GLU A 149 1.61 -34.92 8.00
C GLU A 149 2.79 -34.03 7.63
N THR A 150 3.13 -33.98 6.35
CA THR A 150 4.18 -33.11 5.83
C THR A 150 3.79 -31.63 5.97
N ALA A 151 2.55 -31.28 5.63
CA ALA A 151 2.07 -29.93 5.78
C ALA A 151 2.20 -29.39 7.21
N LYS A 152 1.80 -30.17 8.22
CA LYS A 152 1.93 -29.80 9.64
C LYS A 152 3.39 -29.61 10.10
N LYS A 153 4.34 -30.27 9.46
CA LYS A 153 5.77 -30.09 9.77
C LYS A 153 6.34 -28.80 9.25
N ILE A 154 5.87 -28.34 8.08
CA ILE A 154 6.43 -27.16 7.39
C ILE A 154 5.58 -25.89 7.52
N TRP A 155 4.26 -26.01 7.64
CA TRP A 155 3.33 -24.90 7.81
C TRP A 155 2.96 -24.73 9.28
N LYS A 156 3.34 -23.60 9.86
CA LYS A 156 3.20 -23.33 11.30
C LYS A 156 2.10 -22.34 11.64
N PHE A 157 1.42 -21.81 10.64
CA PHE A 157 0.44 -20.76 10.80
C PHE A 157 -0.99 -21.33 10.77
N ASP A 158 -1.88 -20.70 11.52
CA ASP A 158 -3.32 -20.95 11.47
C ASP A 158 -3.97 -19.97 10.47
N GLY A 159 -3.88 -20.31 9.19
CA GLY A 159 -4.37 -19.47 8.09
C GLY A 159 -3.43 -18.33 7.72
N PHE A 160 -3.99 -17.28 7.16
CA PHE A 160 -3.29 -16.08 6.71
C PHE A 160 -3.41 -14.93 7.71
N LEU A 161 -2.44 -14.04 7.72
CA LEU A 161 -2.46 -12.88 8.61
C LEU A 161 -3.64 -11.94 8.27
N PHE A 162 -4.01 -11.80 7.00
CA PHE A 162 -5.15 -10.99 6.59
C PHE A 162 -6.50 -11.51 7.10
N GLN A 163 -6.59 -12.76 7.51
CA GLN A 163 -7.79 -13.31 8.15
C GLN A 163 -7.95 -12.89 9.62
N LYS A 164 -6.88 -12.39 10.24
CA LYS A 164 -6.78 -12.12 11.68
C LYS A 164 -6.63 -10.64 12.02
N LEU A 165 -6.17 -9.82 11.07
CA LEU A 165 -5.73 -8.45 11.33
C LEU A 165 -6.60 -7.45 10.56
N ASP A 166 -7.17 -6.49 11.28
CA ASP A 166 -7.90 -5.36 10.69
C ASP A 166 -6.93 -4.20 10.48
N ILE A 167 -6.85 -3.71 9.24
CA ILE A 167 -5.97 -2.61 8.84
C ILE A 167 -6.75 -1.60 8.04
N ASP A 168 -6.92 -0.41 8.60
CA ASP A 168 -7.49 0.73 7.93
C ASP A 168 -6.58 1.96 8.04
N LYS A 169 -6.98 3.06 7.42
CA LYS A 169 -6.25 4.32 7.47
C LYS A 169 -6.11 4.85 8.91
N VAL A 170 -7.11 4.62 9.76
CA VAL A 170 -7.10 5.06 11.17
C VAL A 170 -6.07 4.24 11.95
N PHE A 171 -6.00 2.94 11.70
CA PHE A 171 -4.97 2.08 12.26
C PHE A 171 -3.57 2.58 11.87
N LEU A 172 -3.29 2.78 10.57
CA LEU A 172 -2.00 3.21 10.07
C LEU A 172 -1.55 4.56 10.66
N SER A 173 -2.45 5.53 10.73
CA SER A 173 -2.14 6.88 11.22
C SER A 173 -1.66 6.94 12.67
N LYS A 174 -2.03 5.94 13.49
CA LYS A 174 -1.66 5.84 14.92
C LYS A 174 -0.30 5.16 15.13
N LEU A 175 0.26 4.53 14.09
CA LEU A 175 1.50 3.78 14.21
C LEU A 175 2.74 4.67 14.26
N SER A 176 3.76 4.24 14.98
CA SER A 176 5.06 4.92 15.03
C SER A 176 5.84 4.62 13.75
N LEU A 177 6.03 5.64 12.92
CA LEU A 177 6.80 5.51 11.67
C LEU A 177 8.25 5.15 11.99
N LYS A 178 8.74 4.08 11.35
CA LYS A 178 10.16 3.68 11.36
C LYS A 178 10.89 4.18 10.12
N ASN A 179 10.32 3.90 8.95
CA ASN A 179 10.90 4.24 7.65
C ASN A 179 9.80 4.41 6.60
N LYS A 180 10.13 5.10 5.52
CA LYS A 180 9.30 5.20 4.32
C LYS A 180 10.16 5.49 3.11
N HIS A 181 9.78 4.98 1.96
CA HIS A 181 10.51 5.20 0.72
C HIS A 181 9.58 5.21 -0.48
N PHE A 182 9.88 6.08 -1.44
CA PHE A 182 9.31 6.08 -2.79
C PHE A 182 10.43 6.10 -3.82
N ASN A 183 10.41 5.13 -4.72
CA ASN A 183 11.38 5.03 -5.82
C ASN A 183 10.77 5.58 -7.11
N GLY A 184 11.21 6.77 -7.53
CA GLY A 184 10.74 7.43 -8.74
C GLY A 184 11.04 6.68 -10.05
N ASN A 185 12.06 5.78 -10.06
CA ASN A 185 12.45 5.06 -11.28
C ASN A 185 11.51 3.91 -11.62
N ASN A 186 11.04 3.18 -10.61
CA ASN A 186 10.18 2.01 -10.80
C ASN A 186 8.79 2.16 -10.15
N GLY A 187 8.51 3.30 -9.51
CA GLY A 187 7.22 3.58 -8.87
C GLY A 187 6.96 2.77 -7.61
N SER A 188 7.90 1.97 -7.11
CA SER A 188 7.71 1.23 -5.85
C SER A 188 7.69 2.17 -4.67
N PHE A 189 6.92 1.81 -3.66
CA PHE A 189 6.86 2.52 -2.39
C PHE A 189 6.68 1.53 -1.25
N ASP A 190 7.23 1.90 -0.10
CA ASP A 190 7.14 1.14 1.14
C ASP A 190 7.06 2.07 2.35
N ILE A 191 6.49 1.55 3.42
CA ILE A 191 6.42 2.21 4.71
C ILE A 191 6.48 1.17 5.83
N ASP A 192 7.34 1.42 6.80
CA ASP A 192 7.56 0.55 7.96
C ASP A 192 7.18 1.25 9.25
N TYR A 193 6.58 0.51 10.15
CA TYR A 193 6.20 0.97 11.48
C TYR A 193 6.77 0.09 12.56
N ILE A 194 7.06 0.69 13.71
CA ILE A 194 7.35 -0.04 14.95
C ILE A 194 6.03 -0.20 15.69
N ILE A 195 5.64 -1.44 15.98
CA ILE A 195 4.38 -1.73 16.65
C ILE A 195 4.51 -2.77 17.76
N LYS A 196 3.54 -2.75 18.67
CA LYS A 196 3.25 -3.83 19.62
C LYS A 196 1.78 -4.21 19.41
N ASN A 197 1.54 -5.32 18.73
CA ASN A 197 0.20 -5.74 18.36
C ASN A 197 -0.04 -7.19 18.81
N THR A 198 -1.02 -7.40 19.67
CA THR A 198 -1.31 -8.69 20.27
C THR A 198 -1.70 -9.75 19.23
N THR A 199 -2.49 -9.37 18.21
CA THR A 199 -2.91 -10.28 17.15
C THR A 199 -1.71 -10.79 16.34
N ILE A 200 -0.83 -9.87 15.92
CA ILE A 200 0.41 -10.22 15.21
C ILE A 200 1.29 -11.09 16.10
N ASN A 201 1.49 -10.69 17.35
CA ASN A 201 2.34 -11.45 18.27
C ASN A 201 1.82 -12.86 18.53
N GLN A 202 0.50 -13.04 18.67
CA GLN A 202 -0.14 -14.37 18.79
C GLN A 202 0.02 -15.20 17.52
N TYR A 203 -0.20 -14.61 16.35
CA TYR A 203 -0.05 -15.29 15.06
C TYR A 203 1.35 -15.89 14.88
N PHE A 204 2.39 -15.20 15.37
CA PHE A 204 3.78 -15.66 15.32
C PHE A 204 4.25 -16.39 16.58
N ASN A 205 3.35 -16.68 17.52
CA ASN A 205 3.67 -17.31 18.81
C ASN A 205 4.77 -16.54 19.59
N LYS A 206 4.65 -15.22 19.63
CA LYS A 206 5.54 -14.32 20.38
C LYS A 206 4.89 -13.84 21.68
N GLN A 207 5.71 -13.26 22.55
CA GLN A 207 5.19 -12.58 23.75
C GLN A 207 4.24 -11.45 23.36
N GLN A 208 3.14 -11.27 24.08
CA GLN A 208 2.08 -10.30 23.73
C GLN A 208 2.58 -8.86 23.52
N GLN A 209 3.63 -8.47 24.24
CA GLN A 209 4.23 -7.12 24.17
C GLN A 209 5.50 -7.07 23.32
N ALA A 210 5.80 -8.13 22.56
CA ALA A 210 6.94 -8.12 21.65
C ALA A 210 6.82 -6.97 20.64
N GLU A 211 7.91 -6.23 20.48
CA GLU A 211 8.01 -5.19 19.45
C GLU A 211 8.34 -5.82 18.11
N THR A 212 7.66 -5.37 17.07
CA THR A 212 7.91 -5.84 15.71
C THR A 212 7.88 -4.68 14.73
N VAL A 213 8.49 -4.89 13.58
CA VAL A 213 8.38 -4.01 12.43
C VAL A 213 7.30 -4.56 11.52
N LEU A 214 6.27 -3.75 11.28
CA LEU A 214 5.22 -4.01 10.30
C LEU A 214 5.46 -3.12 9.09
N GLY A 215 5.72 -3.74 7.94
CA GLY A 215 5.98 -3.05 6.68
C GLY A 215 4.86 -3.27 5.67
N PHE A 216 4.65 -2.28 4.82
CA PHE A 216 3.72 -2.31 3.69
C PHE A 216 4.46 -1.90 2.43
N GLY A 217 4.16 -2.55 1.31
CA GLY A 217 4.80 -2.20 0.04
C GLY A 217 3.91 -2.49 -1.17
N SER A 218 4.08 -1.66 -2.21
CA SER A 218 3.43 -1.80 -3.52
C SER A 218 4.20 -1.02 -4.59
N SER A 219 3.63 -0.88 -5.79
CA SER A 219 4.21 -0.11 -6.89
C SER A 219 3.13 0.56 -7.73
N LEU A 220 3.35 1.83 -8.10
CA LEU A 220 2.50 2.56 -9.04
C LEU A 220 2.44 1.95 -10.45
N ARG A 221 3.41 1.13 -10.83
CA ARG A 221 3.37 0.43 -12.12
C ARG A 221 2.29 -0.65 -12.18
N LEU A 222 1.68 -0.94 -11.04
CA LEU A 222 0.63 -1.94 -10.86
C LEU A 222 -0.69 -1.27 -10.44
N ASP A 223 -0.87 0.04 -10.72
CA ASP A 223 -2.07 0.80 -10.33
C ASP A 223 -3.38 0.21 -10.91
N ASP A 224 -3.29 -0.53 -12.02
CA ASP A 224 -4.44 -1.25 -12.62
C ASP A 224 -4.76 -2.58 -11.91
N PHE A 225 -3.88 -3.01 -10.98
CA PHE A 225 -3.98 -4.27 -10.25
C PHE A 225 -3.92 -4.01 -8.76
N TYR A 226 -4.59 -4.85 -8.00
CA TYR A 226 -4.34 -4.92 -6.57
C TYR A 226 -3.04 -5.72 -6.34
N TYR A 227 -2.03 -5.06 -5.76
CA TYR A 227 -0.73 -5.69 -5.50
C TYR A 227 -0.12 -5.07 -4.24
N TYR A 228 -0.47 -5.62 -3.08
CA TYR A 228 0.06 -5.15 -1.81
C TYR A 228 0.69 -6.28 -1.02
N SER A 229 1.86 -6.00 -0.45
CA SER A 229 2.54 -6.92 0.45
C SER A 229 2.61 -6.34 1.85
N ILE A 230 2.44 -7.21 2.84
CA ILE A 230 2.73 -6.92 4.25
C ILE A 230 3.94 -7.74 4.66
N THR A 231 4.83 -7.13 5.43
CA THR A 231 6.00 -7.79 6.01
C THR A 231 5.98 -7.66 7.52
N VAL A 232 6.48 -8.70 8.21
CA VAL A 232 6.63 -8.71 9.66
C VAL A 232 8.04 -9.14 10.02
N ASP A 233 8.73 -8.34 10.84
CA ASP A 233 10.10 -8.59 11.27
C ASP A 233 10.25 -8.34 12.78
N PHE A 234 10.52 -9.39 13.54
CA PHE A 234 10.77 -9.32 14.99
C PHE A 234 12.25 -9.08 15.34
N ASN A 235 13.12 -8.86 14.35
CA ASN A 235 14.57 -8.77 14.52
C ASN A 235 15.22 -10.01 15.16
N ASP A 236 14.53 -11.16 15.11
CA ASP A 236 14.99 -12.45 15.63
C ASP A 236 15.60 -13.35 14.55
N GLY A 237 15.86 -12.78 13.40
CA GLY A 237 16.44 -13.43 12.24
C GLY A 237 15.42 -14.09 11.32
N TYR A 238 14.12 -14.03 11.62
CA TYR A 238 13.06 -14.50 10.72
C TYR A 238 12.43 -13.35 9.94
N TYR A 239 11.97 -13.67 8.74
CA TYR A 239 11.26 -12.76 7.85
C TYR A 239 9.94 -13.41 7.40
N PHE A 240 8.90 -12.62 7.47
CA PHE A 240 7.58 -12.98 6.97
C PHE A 240 7.10 -11.95 5.94
N LYS A 241 6.50 -12.45 4.87
CA LYS A 241 5.83 -11.63 3.88
C LYS A 241 4.53 -12.29 3.47
N GLU A 242 3.46 -11.53 3.41
CA GLU A 242 2.18 -11.93 2.86
C GLU A 242 1.77 -10.95 1.76
N ARG A 243 1.25 -11.47 0.66
CA ARG A 243 0.78 -10.69 -0.47
C ARG A 243 -0.53 -11.26 -0.99
N VAL A 244 -1.46 -10.37 -1.30
CA VAL A 244 -2.61 -10.66 -2.14
C VAL A 244 -2.50 -9.81 -3.40
N SER A 245 -2.83 -10.40 -4.55
CA SER A 245 -2.78 -9.71 -5.86
C SER A 245 -3.84 -10.28 -6.80
N ASN A 246 -4.24 -9.47 -7.80
CA ASN A 246 -5.12 -9.88 -8.89
C ASN A 246 -4.53 -9.51 -10.25
#